data_9191b2cd5c121bb8e56d9544330adca6
#
_entry.id   9191b2cd5c121bb8e56d9544330adca6
#
_cell.length_a   1.000
_cell.length_b   1.000
_cell.length_c   1.000
_cell.angle_alpha   90.00
_cell.angle_beta   90.00
_cell.angle_gamma   90.00
#
_symmetry.space_group_name_H-M   'P 1'
#
loop_
_entity.id
_entity.type
_entity.pdbx_description
1 polymer ?
#
loop_
_entity_poly.entity_id
_entity_poly.type
_entity_poly.pdbx_seq_one_letter_code
_entity_poly.pdbx_strand_id
1 'polypeptide(L)'
;MFTELNGVRHHYVSTGEGPPVVFVHGLGGSLHAWHAIMESLSQHHHCVALDLRGHGRSDAGASAYSVQGWVDDVEALIGALELPAVTLVGHSMGTLVTQHLAATRPEIVDNLVLIGAISYLEPPAKDQYVKRAETAEADGMDALVDDWLPGALAPRTHAQLPQLAGLLRDLFLRNDPAAYANACRAQAKAPSINREDIGQPTLLLVGDHDQSTPIAMTEELHRTIPVSRVRVLPSAGHWMILEHPDAIAAAILEFLT
;
A
#
# COMPACT_ATOMS: atom_id res chain seq x y z
N MET A 1 -17.13 7.28 -2.35
CA MET A 1 -18.30 6.40 -2.61
C MET A 1 -18.23 5.22 -1.66
N PHE A 2 -19.31 4.42 -1.57
CA PHE A 2 -19.31 3.18 -0.77
C PHE A 2 -19.87 2.04 -1.60
N THR A 3 -19.34 0.83 -1.36
CA THR A 3 -19.84 -0.41 -1.94
C THR A 3 -19.71 -1.54 -0.93
N GLU A 4 -20.50 -2.60 -1.07
CA GLU A 4 -20.43 -3.78 -0.23
C GLU A 4 -19.63 -4.88 -0.94
N LEU A 5 -18.52 -5.30 -0.33
CA LEU A 5 -17.63 -6.33 -0.87
C LEU A 5 -17.43 -7.39 0.22
N ASN A 6 -17.68 -8.65 -0.10
CA ASN A 6 -17.49 -9.78 0.81
C ASN A 6 -18.13 -9.57 2.20
N GLY A 7 -19.33 -8.93 2.26
CA GLY A 7 -20.06 -8.65 3.49
C GLY A 7 -19.47 -7.52 4.35
N VAL A 8 -18.62 -6.68 3.79
CA VAL A 8 -18.02 -5.49 4.43
C VAL A 8 -18.26 -4.27 3.57
N ARG A 9 -18.71 -3.16 4.15
CA ARG A 9 -18.89 -1.91 3.46
C ARG A 9 -17.55 -1.20 3.30
N HIS A 10 -17.10 -1.04 2.04
CA HIS A 10 -15.87 -0.38 1.69
C HIS A 10 -16.09 1.04 1.16
N HIS A 11 -15.20 1.93 1.58
CA HIS A 11 -15.10 3.27 1.01
C HIS A 11 -14.09 3.27 -0.13
N TYR A 12 -14.45 3.88 -1.26
CA TYR A 12 -13.56 4.07 -2.40
C TYR A 12 -13.81 5.41 -3.08
N VAL A 13 -12.85 5.85 -3.86
CA VAL A 13 -12.95 6.98 -4.79
C VAL A 13 -12.60 6.50 -6.19
N SER A 14 -13.26 7.11 -7.18
CA SER A 14 -13.08 6.81 -8.59
C SER A 14 -13.09 8.13 -9.36
N THR A 15 -12.09 8.36 -10.21
CA THR A 15 -11.93 9.61 -10.97
C THR A 15 -11.17 9.37 -12.26
N GLY A 16 -11.38 10.23 -13.26
CA GLY A 16 -10.75 10.10 -14.58
C GLY A 16 -11.41 9.05 -15.47
N GLU A 17 -10.93 8.98 -16.69
CA GLU A 17 -11.37 8.03 -17.73
C GLU A 17 -10.14 7.45 -18.41
N GLY A 18 -10.27 6.26 -19.02
CA GLY A 18 -9.18 5.56 -19.72
C GLY A 18 -8.79 4.24 -19.07
N PRO A 19 -7.58 3.71 -19.32
CA PRO A 19 -7.10 2.47 -18.73
C PRO A 19 -7.14 2.52 -17.18
N PRO A 20 -7.67 1.48 -16.50
CA PRO A 20 -7.88 1.54 -15.06
C PRO A 20 -6.59 1.34 -14.26
N VAL A 21 -6.44 2.14 -13.20
CA VAL A 21 -5.38 2.05 -12.21
C VAL A 21 -6.01 1.94 -10.82
N VAL A 22 -5.73 0.84 -10.11
CA VAL A 22 -6.28 0.57 -8.78
C VAL A 22 -5.18 0.71 -7.73
N PHE A 23 -5.43 1.54 -6.72
CA PHE A 23 -4.47 1.90 -5.67
C PHE A 23 -4.80 1.24 -4.34
N VAL A 24 -3.82 0.57 -3.73
CA VAL A 24 -3.94 -0.16 -2.47
C VAL A 24 -2.94 0.40 -1.46
N HIS A 25 -3.44 1.02 -0.39
CA HIS A 25 -2.62 1.68 0.64
C HIS A 25 -1.94 0.69 1.60
N GLY A 26 -0.98 1.19 2.40
CA GLY A 26 -0.26 0.44 3.43
C GLY A 26 -0.94 0.43 4.79
N LEU A 27 -0.33 -0.28 5.75
CA LEU A 27 -0.78 -0.40 7.13
C LEU A 27 -0.94 0.98 7.80
N GLY A 28 -2.10 1.19 8.42
CA GLY A 28 -2.44 2.45 9.08
C GLY A 28 -2.66 3.63 8.11
N GLY A 29 -2.62 3.37 6.80
CA GLY A 29 -2.92 4.34 5.75
C GLY A 29 -4.40 4.39 5.38
N SER A 30 -4.70 5.14 4.33
CA SER A 30 -6.01 5.21 3.70
C SER A 30 -5.88 5.63 2.24
N LEU A 31 -6.96 5.58 1.49
CA LEU A 31 -7.01 6.04 0.10
C LEU A 31 -6.60 7.52 -0.06
N HIS A 32 -6.69 8.32 1.01
CA HIS A 32 -6.29 9.73 0.98
C HIS A 32 -4.80 9.96 0.68
N ALA A 33 -3.96 8.97 0.95
CA ALA A 33 -2.53 9.04 0.62
C ALA A 33 -2.27 9.11 -0.89
N TRP A 34 -3.25 8.73 -1.72
CA TRP A 34 -3.14 8.68 -3.17
C TRP A 34 -3.63 9.92 -3.90
N HIS A 35 -4.29 10.88 -3.20
CA HIS A 35 -4.97 12.00 -3.84
C HIS A 35 -4.12 12.78 -4.85
N ALA A 36 -2.93 13.20 -4.47
CA ALA A 36 -2.06 13.98 -5.35
C ALA A 36 -1.58 13.17 -6.58
N ILE A 37 -1.29 11.88 -6.38
CA ILE A 37 -0.89 10.97 -7.46
C ILE A 37 -2.08 10.75 -8.41
N MET A 38 -3.27 10.47 -7.85
CA MET A 38 -4.49 10.26 -8.65
C MET A 38 -4.88 11.50 -9.44
N GLU A 39 -4.71 12.71 -8.89
CA GLU A 39 -4.99 13.97 -9.60
C GLU A 39 -4.17 14.07 -10.89
N SER A 40 -2.89 13.68 -10.83
CA SER A 40 -2.02 13.69 -12.02
C SER A 40 -2.37 12.58 -13.01
N LEU A 41 -2.62 11.35 -12.52
CA LEU A 41 -2.90 10.21 -13.39
C LEU A 41 -4.29 10.25 -14.02
N SER A 42 -5.28 10.84 -13.34
CA SER A 42 -6.68 10.90 -13.79
C SER A 42 -6.89 11.73 -15.06
N GLN A 43 -5.87 12.46 -15.51
CA GLN A 43 -5.89 13.14 -16.80
C GLN A 43 -5.90 12.15 -17.99
N HIS A 44 -5.42 10.93 -17.78
CA HIS A 44 -5.24 9.92 -18.84
C HIS A 44 -5.69 8.51 -18.43
N HIS A 45 -6.04 8.30 -17.16
CA HIS A 45 -6.37 6.99 -16.60
C HIS A 45 -7.62 7.07 -15.72
N HIS A 46 -8.37 5.97 -15.67
CA HIS A 46 -9.43 5.78 -14.69
C HIS A 46 -8.81 5.31 -13.37
N CYS A 47 -8.66 6.22 -12.42
CA CYS A 47 -8.03 5.99 -11.12
C CYS A 47 -9.06 5.58 -10.08
N VAL A 48 -8.86 4.44 -9.42
CA VAL A 48 -9.69 3.93 -8.33
C VAL A 48 -8.81 3.65 -7.11
N ALA A 49 -9.15 4.21 -5.95
CA ALA A 49 -8.50 3.89 -4.69
C ALA A 49 -9.52 3.45 -3.66
N LEU A 50 -9.21 2.44 -2.85
CA LEU A 50 -10.07 1.98 -1.78
C LEU A 50 -9.41 2.12 -0.41
N ASP A 51 -10.23 2.26 0.62
CA ASP A 51 -9.84 1.98 1.99
C ASP A 51 -10.00 0.47 2.23
N LEU A 52 -8.93 -0.23 2.57
CA LEU A 52 -9.00 -1.64 2.95
C LEU A 52 -9.86 -1.82 4.21
N ARG A 53 -10.49 -3.00 4.40
CA ARG A 53 -11.25 -3.28 5.62
C ARG A 53 -10.45 -2.90 6.87
N GLY A 54 -11.11 -2.23 7.83
CA GLY A 54 -10.50 -1.76 9.05
C GLY A 54 -9.61 -0.53 8.93
N HIS A 55 -9.60 0.13 7.75
CA HIS A 55 -8.83 1.35 7.52
C HIS A 55 -9.74 2.46 6.95
N GLY A 56 -9.31 3.70 7.16
CA GLY A 56 -9.97 4.88 6.62
C GLY A 56 -11.45 4.95 7.00
N ARG A 57 -12.33 4.89 6.01
CA ARG A 57 -13.80 4.94 6.18
C ARG A 57 -14.48 3.61 5.87
N SER A 58 -13.72 2.56 5.57
CA SER A 58 -14.25 1.21 5.41
C SER A 58 -14.56 0.59 6.76
N ASP A 59 -15.60 -0.23 6.81
CA ASP A 59 -15.96 -0.94 8.04
C ASP A 59 -14.89 -2.00 8.36
N ALA A 60 -14.78 -2.35 9.64
CA ALA A 60 -13.83 -3.36 10.10
C ALA A 60 -14.22 -4.79 9.67
N GLY A 61 -15.53 -5.05 9.57
CA GLY A 61 -16.02 -6.42 9.43
C GLY A 61 -15.92 -7.22 10.74
N ALA A 62 -16.48 -8.42 10.74
CA ALA A 62 -16.51 -9.28 11.92
C ALA A 62 -15.38 -10.33 11.95
N SER A 63 -14.69 -10.56 10.84
CA SER A 63 -13.68 -11.60 10.69
C SER A 63 -12.26 -11.10 11.00
N ALA A 64 -11.41 -12.00 11.46
CA ALA A 64 -9.97 -11.73 11.54
C ALA A 64 -9.42 -11.38 10.13
N TYR A 65 -8.50 -10.41 10.08
CA TYR A 65 -7.91 -10.00 8.81
C TYR A 65 -6.86 -11.00 8.33
N SER A 66 -6.71 -11.05 7.01
CA SER A 66 -5.64 -11.77 6.34
C SER A 66 -5.28 -11.07 5.04
N VAL A 67 -4.07 -11.31 4.55
CA VAL A 67 -3.67 -10.81 3.20
C VAL A 67 -4.64 -11.33 2.15
N GLN A 68 -5.06 -12.60 2.22
CA GLN A 68 -6.04 -13.17 1.30
C GLN A 68 -7.39 -12.44 1.36
N GLY A 69 -7.89 -12.10 2.56
CA GLY A 69 -9.14 -11.33 2.68
C GLY A 69 -9.07 -9.95 2.03
N TRP A 70 -7.92 -9.29 2.08
CA TRP A 70 -7.71 -8.02 1.36
C TRP A 70 -7.57 -8.23 -0.16
N VAL A 71 -6.95 -9.33 -0.59
CA VAL A 71 -6.90 -9.72 -2.02
C VAL A 71 -8.31 -9.93 -2.55
N ASP A 72 -9.14 -10.68 -1.81
CA ASP A 72 -10.54 -10.94 -2.18
C ASP A 72 -11.36 -9.64 -2.26
N ASP A 73 -11.10 -8.66 -1.38
CA ASP A 73 -11.78 -7.35 -1.41
C ASP A 73 -11.38 -6.52 -2.63
N VAL A 74 -10.09 -6.49 -2.98
CA VAL A 74 -9.60 -5.76 -4.16
C VAL A 74 -10.14 -6.42 -5.44
N GLU A 75 -10.12 -7.74 -5.52
CA GLU A 75 -10.71 -8.49 -6.65
C GLU A 75 -12.20 -8.20 -6.79
N ALA A 76 -12.95 -8.26 -5.66
CA ALA A 76 -14.37 -7.97 -5.65
C ALA A 76 -14.68 -6.52 -6.08
N LEU A 77 -13.81 -5.54 -5.72
CA LEU A 77 -13.96 -4.16 -6.17
C LEU A 77 -13.78 -4.04 -7.70
N ILE A 78 -12.75 -4.69 -8.24
CA ILE A 78 -12.49 -4.72 -9.70
C ILE A 78 -13.72 -5.29 -10.43
N GLY A 79 -14.26 -6.39 -9.93
CA GLY A 79 -15.46 -7.02 -10.49
C GLY A 79 -16.72 -6.15 -10.34
N ALA A 80 -16.95 -5.55 -9.16
CA ALA A 80 -18.12 -4.71 -8.89
C ALA A 80 -18.16 -3.42 -9.73
N LEU A 81 -16.98 -2.93 -10.14
CA LEU A 81 -16.84 -1.78 -11.02
C LEU A 81 -16.73 -2.18 -12.51
N GLU A 82 -16.84 -3.46 -12.81
CA GLU A 82 -16.74 -4.02 -14.18
C GLU A 82 -15.47 -3.55 -14.90
N LEU A 83 -14.35 -3.39 -14.15
CA LEU A 83 -13.10 -2.96 -14.73
C LEU A 83 -12.50 -4.09 -15.58
N PRO A 84 -11.95 -3.76 -16.76
CA PRO A 84 -11.08 -4.69 -17.50
C PRO A 84 -9.82 -4.99 -16.67
N ALA A 85 -8.85 -5.70 -17.24
CA ALA A 85 -7.56 -5.87 -16.60
C ALA A 85 -6.95 -4.50 -16.21
N VAL A 86 -6.41 -4.43 -14.99
CA VAL A 86 -6.02 -3.16 -14.36
C VAL A 86 -4.50 -3.06 -14.14
N THR A 87 -4.00 -1.85 -14.04
CA THR A 87 -2.72 -1.59 -13.36
C THR A 87 -2.96 -1.56 -11.85
N LEU A 88 -2.27 -2.44 -11.10
CA LEU A 88 -2.31 -2.42 -9.63
C LEU A 88 -1.15 -1.59 -9.09
N VAL A 89 -1.45 -0.66 -8.18
CA VAL A 89 -0.47 0.15 -7.46
C VAL A 89 -0.59 -0.13 -5.97
N GLY A 90 0.44 -0.72 -5.36
CA GLY A 90 0.48 -1.00 -3.93
C GLY A 90 1.54 -0.18 -3.20
N HIS A 91 1.26 0.21 -1.96
CA HIS A 91 2.25 0.81 -1.06
C HIS A 91 2.40 -0.04 0.21
N SER A 92 3.64 -0.34 0.62
CA SER A 92 3.94 -1.04 1.87
C SER A 92 3.14 -2.34 2.02
N MET A 93 2.29 -2.50 3.04
CA MET A 93 1.37 -3.64 3.21
C MET A 93 0.51 -3.88 1.96
N GLY A 94 0.07 -2.83 1.28
CA GLY A 94 -0.69 -2.95 0.02
C GLY A 94 0.10 -3.67 -1.07
N THR A 95 1.43 -3.68 -1.02
CA THR A 95 2.25 -4.44 -1.97
C THR A 95 2.14 -5.96 -1.76
N LEU A 96 1.86 -6.43 -0.55
CA LEU A 96 1.55 -7.85 -0.32
C LEU A 96 0.25 -8.23 -1.02
N VAL A 97 -0.76 -7.38 -0.90
CA VAL A 97 -2.07 -7.60 -1.55
C VAL A 97 -1.93 -7.63 -3.07
N THR A 98 -1.27 -6.63 -3.64
CA THR A 98 -1.12 -6.51 -5.10
C THR A 98 -0.21 -7.59 -5.69
N GLN A 99 0.85 -8.01 -5.00
CA GLN A 99 1.69 -9.15 -5.42
C GLN A 99 0.89 -10.46 -5.43
N HIS A 100 0.08 -10.72 -4.37
CA HIS A 100 -0.74 -11.93 -4.32
C HIS A 100 -1.79 -11.95 -5.43
N LEU A 101 -2.48 -10.82 -5.66
CA LEU A 101 -3.48 -10.75 -6.72
C LEU A 101 -2.85 -10.94 -8.10
N ALA A 102 -1.71 -10.29 -8.38
CA ALA A 102 -1.00 -10.44 -9.64
C ALA A 102 -0.52 -11.89 -9.90
N ALA A 103 -0.05 -12.59 -8.86
CA ALA A 103 0.40 -13.97 -8.99
C ALA A 103 -0.76 -14.98 -9.14
N THR A 104 -1.91 -14.74 -8.50
CA THR A 104 -3.04 -15.70 -8.45
C THR A 104 -4.11 -15.43 -9.50
N ARG A 105 -4.24 -14.20 -9.98
CA ARG A 105 -5.24 -13.74 -10.94
C ARG A 105 -4.59 -12.91 -12.08
N PRO A 106 -3.62 -13.49 -12.79
CA PRO A 106 -2.86 -12.77 -13.81
C PRO A 106 -3.74 -12.18 -14.93
N GLU A 107 -4.92 -12.75 -15.16
CA GLU A 107 -5.84 -12.33 -16.21
C GLU A 107 -6.55 -10.99 -15.93
N ILE A 108 -6.55 -10.52 -14.68
CA ILE A 108 -7.16 -9.23 -14.34
C ILE A 108 -6.11 -8.15 -14.01
N VAL A 109 -4.82 -8.44 -14.19
CA VAL A 109 -3.72 -7.51 -13.88
C VAL A 109 -2.83 -7.34 -15.10
N ASP A 110 -2.82 -6.14 -15.69
CA ASP A 110 -1.96 -5.81 -16.84
C ASP A 110 -0.56 -5.38 -16.41
N ASN A 111 -0.47 -4.55 -15.36
CA ASN A 111 0.79 -4.02 -14.85
C ASN A 111 0.77 -3.97 -13.32
N LEU A 112 1.97 -3.99 -12.72
CA LEU A 112 2.15 -3.92 -11.28
C LEU A 112 3.11 -2.79 -10.91
N VAL A 113 2.72 -1.94 -9.95
CA VAL A 113 3.58 -0.92 -9.36
C VAL A 113 3.68 -1.14 -7.86
N LEU A 114 4.87 -1.39 -7.38
CA LEU A 114 5.15 -1.69 -5.97
C LEU A 114 6.01 -0.58 -5.37
N ILE A 115 5.46 0.13 -4.40
CA ILE A 115 6.08 1.30 -3.76
C ILE A 115 6.40 0.98 -2.31
N GLY A 116 7.66 1.10 -1.90
CA GLY A 116 8.08 0.70 -0.56
C GLY A 116 7.69 -0.75 -0.28
N ALA A 117 8.11 -1.66 -1.15
CA ALA A 117 7.56 -3.00 -1.25
C ALA A 117 8.16 -3.98 -0.24
N ILE A 118 7.30 -4.85 0.29
CA ILE A 118 7.69 -5.95 1.17
C ILE A 118 8.03 -7.17 0.31
N SER A 119 9.29 -7.63 0.36
CA SER A 119 9.69 -8.88 -0.28
C SER A 119 9.45 -10.09 0.63
N TYR A 120 9.84 -9.99 1.87
CA TYR A 120 9.65 -11.02 2.89
C TYR A 120 9.66 -10.37 4.28
N LEU A 121 9.13 -11.08 5.25
CA LEU A 121 9.21 -10.69 6.65
C LEU A 121 10.00 -11.75 7.41
N GLU A 122 11.19 -11.38 7.84
CA GLU A 122 11.99 -12.18 8.76
C GLU A 122 11.29 -12.33 10.12
N PRO A 123 11.57 -13.40 10.89
CA PRO A 123 10.96 -13.60 12.20
C PRO A 123 11.01 -12.36 13.11
N PRO A 124 12.12 -11.61 13.25
CA PRO A 124 12.12 -10.40 14.08
C PRO A 124 11.15 -9.32 13.62
N ALA A 125 10.94 -9.16 12.32
CA ALA A 125 9.96 -8.21 11.78
C ALA A 125 8.52 -8.67 12.06
N LYS A 126 8.25 -9.98 11.96
CA LYS A 126 6.94 -10.55 12.33
C LYS A 126 6.64 -10.32 13.81
N ASP A 127 7.61 -10.54 14.69
CA ASP A 127 7.47 -10.31 16.13
C ASP A 127 7.21 -8.82 16.45
N GLN A 128 7.84 -7.91 15.70
CA GLN A 128 7.56 -6.47 15.82
C GLN A 128 6.12 -6.12 15.47
N TYR A 129 5.54 -6.71 14.41
CA TYR A 129 4.12 -6.48 14.08
C TYR A 129 3.19 -7.05 15.16
N VAL A 130 3.51 -8.20 15.74
CA VAL A 130 2.74 -8.76 16.87
C VAL A 130 2.81 -7.82 18.07
N LYS A 131 4.00 -7.34 18.43
CA LYS A 131 4.18 -6.37 19.53
C LYS A 131 3.45 -5.05 19.27
N ARG A 132 3.48 -4.53 18.03
CA ARG A 132 2.71 -3.33 17.66
C ARG A 132 1.21 -3.56 17.83
N ALA A 133 0.71 -4.75 17.49
CA ALA A 133 -0.69 -5.11 17.72
C ALA A 133 -1.06 -5.09 19.21
N GLU A 134 -0.21 -5.69 20.07
CA GLU A 134 -0.40 -5.71 21.51
C GLU A 134 -0.37 -4.28 22.11
N THR A 135 0.59 -3.45 21.69
CA THR A 135 0.67 -2.05 22.12
C THR A 135 -0.56 -1.25 21.68
N ALA A 136 -1.03 -1.42 20.43
CA ALA A 136 -2.22 -0.74 19.94
C ALA A 136 -3.46 -1.07 20.79
N GLU A 137 -3.64 -2.34 21.16
CA GLU A 137 -4.78 -2.79 21.96
C GLU A 137 -4.70 -2.34 23.43
N ALA A 138 -3.49 -2.33 23.99
CA ALA A 138 -3.30 -1.98 25.41
C ALA A 138 -3.25 -0.47 25.64
N ASP A 139 -2.53 0.26 24.81
CA ASP A 139 -2.11 1.65 25.05
C ASP A 139 -2.62 2.63 23.97
N GLY A 140 -3.24 2.11 22.90
CA GLY A 140 -3.78 2.91 21.79
C GLY A 140 -2.74 3.34 20.76
N MET A 141 -3.20 4.11 19.77
CA MET A 141 -2.38 4.53 18.63
C MET A 141 -1.31 5.57 19.00
N ASP A 142 -1.55 6.36 20.04
CA ASP A 142 -0.60 7.38 20.52
C ASP A 142 0.72 6.75 21.00
N ALA A 143 0.66 5.58 21.64
CA ALA A 143 1.83 4.86 22.14
C ALA A 143 2.75 4.35 21.01
N LEU A 144 2.24 4.26 19.79
CA LEU A 144 2.99 3.75 18.64
C LEU A 144 3.57 4.85 17.75
N VAL A 145 2.89 5.98 17.66
CA VAL A 145 3.20 6.99 16.63
C VAL A 145 4.56 7.63 16.82
N ASP A 146 4.96 7.88 18.06
CA ASP A 146 6.22 8.58 18.38
C ASP A 146 7.46 7.73 18.08
N ASP A 147 7.34 6.41 18.20
CA ASP A 147 8.42 5.47 17.85
C ASP A 147 8.55 5.27 16.34
N TRP A 148 7.43 5.30 15.62
CA TRP A 148 7.38 4.96 14.21
C TRP A 148 7.61 6.18 13.29
N LEU A 149 7.02 7.32 13.61
CA LEU A 149 7.01 8.51 12.76
C LEU A 149 8.40 9.04 12.37
N PRO A 150 9.41 9.05 13.26
CA PRO A 150 10.75 9.53 12.90
C PRO A 150 11.40 8.76 11.73
N GLY A 151 11.12 7.46 11.63
CA GLY A 151 11.64 6.61 10.54
C GLY A 151 10.76 6.54 9.30
N ALA A 152 9.56 7.13 9.35
CA ALA A 152 8.58 7.04 8.26
C ALA A 152 8.88 7.99 7.09
N LEU A 153 9.51 9.12 7.36
CA LEU A 153 9.84 10.17 6.39
C LEU A 153 11.36 10.36 6.32
N ALA A 154 11.83 10.85 5.18
CA ALA A 154 13.24 11.22 5.03
C ALA A 154 13.64 12.38 5.98
N PRO A 155 14.91 12.45 6.45
CA PRO A 155 15.39 13.54 7.30
C PRO A 155 15.16 14.93 6.71
N ARG A 156 15.30 15.05 5.38
CA ARG A 156 15.04 16.29 4.66
C ARG A 156 13.57 16.72 4.78
N THR A 157 12.64 15.77 4.69
CA THR A 157 11.21 16.05 4.80
C THR A 157 10.86 16.55 6.19
N HIS A 158 11.39 15.93 7.26
CA HIS A 158 11.21 16.44 8.63
C HIS A 158 11.71 17.88 8.80
N ALA A 159 12.84 18.22 8.16
CA ALA A 159 13.44 19.55 8.27
C ALA A 159 12.71 20.61 7.45
N GLN A 160 12.26 20.27 6.23
CA GLN A 160 11.74 21.24 5.26
C GLN A 160 10.20 21.27 5.17
N LEU A 161 9.54 20.17 5.52
CA LEU A 161 8.09 19.99 5.45
C LEU A 161 7.52 19.40 6.75
N PRO A 162 7.73 20.05 7.92
CA PRO A 162 7.28 19.51 9.21
C PRO A 162 5.76 19.32 9.29
N GLN A 163 4.99 20.08 8.49
CA GLN A 163 3.55 19.90 8.36
C GLN A 163 3.17 18.52 7.81
N LEU A 164 4.03 17.90 6.98
CA LEU A 164 3.77 16.55 6.46
C LEU A 164 3.91 15.50 7.56
N ALA A 165 4.87 15.65 8.46
CA ALA A 165 4.97 14.79 9.64
C ALA A 165 3.74 14.94 10.54
N GLY A 166 3.23 16.16 10.74
CA GLY A 166 1.99 16.42 11.46
C GLY A 166 0.77 15.77 10.80
N LEU A 167 0.65 15.88 9.48
CA LEU A 167 -0.41 15.23 8.71
C LEU A 167 -0.35 13.71 8.84
N LEU A 168 0.84 13.13 8.69
CA LEU A 168 1.03 11.68 8.78
C LEU A 168 0.72 11.17 10.19
N ARG A 169 1.13 11.93 11.24
CA ARG A 169 0.74 11.65 12.63
C ARG A 169 -0.78 11.62 12.78
N ASP A 170 -1.48 12.64 12.30
CA ASP A 170 -2.94 12.73 12.41
C ASP A 170 -3.64 11.58 11.65
N LEU A 171 -3.19 11.24 10.45
CA LEU A 171 -3.70 10.10 9.70
C LEU A 171 -3.52 8.78 10.46
N PHE A 172 -2.36 8.58 11.08
CA PHE A 172 -2.06 7.37 11.84
C PHE A 172 -2.93 7.25 13.09
N LEU A 173 -3.11 8.35 13.83
CA LEU A 173 -3.90 8.39 15.06
C LEU A 173 -5.40 8.17 14.84
N ARG A 174 -5.91 8.34 13.62
CA ARG A 174 -7.32 8.09 13.28
C ARG A 174 -7.67 6.60 13.12
N ASN A 175 -6.68 5.71 13.11
CA ASN A 175 -6.96 4.29 13.04
C ASN A 175 -7.63 3.80 14.32
N ASP A 176 -8.61 2.91 14.19
CA ASP A 176 -9.14 2.15 15.31
C ASP A 176 -8.06 1.19 15.83
N PRO A 177 -7.72 1.20 17.12
CA PRO A 177 -6.64 0.39 17.67
C PRO A 177 -6.83 -1.11 17.46
N ALA A 178 -8.07 -1.62 17.57
CA ALA A 178 -8.35 -3.04 17.41
C ALA A 178 -8.26 -3.45 15.92
N ALA A 179 -8.76 -2.61 15.01
CA ALA A 179 -8.62 -2.84 13.58
C ALA A 179 -7.15 -2.80 13.14
N TYR A 180 -6.37 -1.83 13.62
CA TYR A 180 -4.94 -1.74 13.36
C TYR A 180 -4.17 -2.95 13.90
N ALA A 181 -4.48 -3.41 15.12
CA ALA A 181 -3.89 -4.61 15.70
C ALA A 181 -4.19 -5.87 14.88
N ASN A 182 -5.43 -6.02 14.39
CA ASN A 182 -5.80 -7.10 13.49
C ASN A 182 -5.00 -7.04 12.17
N ALA A 183 -4.80 -5.85 11.61
CA ALA A 183 -4.00 -5.66 10.41
C ALA A 183 -2.51 -6.00 10.63
N CYS A 184 -1.93 -5.61 11.76
CA CYS A 184 -0.57 -6.01 12.14
C CYS A 184 -0.41 -7.52 12.20
N ARG A 185 -1.35 -8.22 12.84
CA ARG A 185 -1.33 -9.70 12.94
C ARG A 185 -1.50 -10.38 11.60
N ALA A 186 -2.36 -9.83 10.73
CA ALA A 186 -2.54 -10.33 9.37
C ALA A 186 -1.25 -10.19 8.55
N GLN A 187 -0.58 -9.04 8.64
CA GLN A 187 0.69 -8.80 7.97
C GLN A 187 1.80 -9.73 8.50
N ALA A 188 1.91 -9.91 9.84
CA ALA A 188 2.87 -10.85 10.43
C ALA A 188 2.69 -12.30 9.94
N LYS A 189 1.45 -12.66 9.57
CA LYS A 189 1.08 -13.99 9.06
C LYS A 189 0.99 -14.03 7.53
N ALA A 190 1.47 -13.00 6.84
CA ALA A 190 1.42 -12.95 5.38
C ALA A 190 2.00 -14.25 4.78
N PRO A 191 1.25 -14.94 3.91
CA PRO A 191 1.75 -16.13 3.24
C PRO A 191 2.88 -15.74 2.27
N SER A 192 3.76 -16.68 1.99
CA SER A 192 4.72 -16.54 0.89
C SER A 192 4.01 -16.74 -0.45
N ILE A 193 4.47 -16.03 -1.46
CA ILE A 193 4.07 -16.24 -2.86
C ILE A 193 5.30 -16.63 -3.68
N ASN A 194 5.06 -17.39 -4.72
CA ASN A 194 6.09 -17.59 -5.73
C ASN A 194 6.07 -16.37 -6.68
N ARG A 195 7.09 -15.53 -6.62
CA ARG A 195 7.16 -14.30 -7.40
C ARG A 195 7.50 -14.53 -8.86
N GLU A 196 8.00 -15.71 -9.21
CA GLU A 196 8.17 -16.12 -10.60
C GLU A 196 6.81 -16.23 -11.32
N ASP A 197 5.69 -16.37 -10.58
CA ASP A 197 4.34 -16.39 -11.13
C ASP A 197 3.81 -14.97 -11.44
N ILE A 198 4.53 -13.90 -11.03
CA ILE A 198 4.23 -12.51 -11.40
C ILE A 198 4.83 -12.25 -12.78
N GLY A 199 4.06 -12.50 -13.81
CA GLY A 199 4.48 -12.32 -15.22
C GLY A 199 4.26 -10.91 -15.76
N GLN A 200 3.54 -10.05 -15.03
CA GLN A 200 3.21 -8.70 -15.47
C GLN A 200 4.44 -7.79 -15.44
N PRO A 201 4.55 -6.83 -16.39
CA PRO A 201 5.50 -5.74 -16.26
C PRO A 201 5.35 -5.08 -14.88
N THR A 202 6.46 -4.97 -14.15
CA THR A 202 6.46 -4.49 -12.76
C THR A 202 7.42 -3.33 -12.58
N LEU A 203 6.93 -2.23 -12.00
CA LEU A 203 7.74 -1.10 -11.56
C LEU A 203 7.91 -1.16 -10.04
N LEU A 204 9.17 -1.17 -9.59
CA LEU A 204 9.56 -1.15 -8.18
C LEU A 204 10.09 0.25 -7.83
N LEU A 205 9.42 0.93 -6.88
CA LEU A 205 9.82 2.25 -6.39
C LEU A 205 10.22 2.16 -4.92
N VAL A 206 11.37 2.72 -4.58
CA VAL A 206 11.88 2.74 -3.20
C VAL A 206 12.58 4.05 -2.90
N GLY A 207 12.44 4.56 -1.69
CA GLY A 207 13.18 5.71 -1.19
C GLY A 207 14.57 5.32 -0.68
N ASP A 208 15.57 6.17 -0.89
CA ASP A 208 16.94 5.94 -0.39
C ASP A 208 17.05 6.04 1.14
N HIS A 209 16.03 6.58 1.80
CA HIS A 209 15.88 6.65 3.25
C HIS A 209 14.76 5.77 3.81
N ASP A 210 14.20 4.85 3.02
CA ASP A 210 13.16 3.93 3.50
C ASP A 210 13.73 2.90 4.48
N GLN A 211 13.42 3.09 5.78
CA GLN A 211 13.85 2.20 6.86
C GLN A 211 12.86 1.06 7.11
N SER A 212 11.62 1.18 6.64
CA SER A 212 10.57 0.16 6.83
C SER A 212 10.70 -0.97 5.80
N THR A 213 10.97 -0.60 4.54
CA THR A 213 11.19 -1.53 3.43
C THR A 213 12.46 -1.10 2.68
N PRO A 214 13.63 -1.39 3.24
CA PRO A 214 14.90 -0.92 2.70
C PRO A 214 15.17 -1.43 1.28
N ILE A 215 16.06 -0.74 0.56
CA ILE A 215 16.42 -1.05 -0.84
C ILE A 215 16.69 -2.55 -1.06
N ALA A 216 17.29 -3.23 -0.09
CA ALA A 216 17.55 -4.67 -0.18
C ALA A 216 16.29 -5.52 -0.44
N MET A 217 15.12 -5.12 0.09
CA MET A 217 13.85 -5.79 -0.22
C MET A 217 13.45 -5.57 -1.69
N THR A 218 13.65 -4.36 -2.20
CA THR A 218 13.39 -4.04 -3.61
C THR A 218 14.32 -4.81 -4.55
N GLU A 219 15.60 -4.93 -4.19
CA GLU A 219 16.58 -5.72 -4.95
C GLU A 219 16.21 -7.21 -4.95
N GLU A 220 15.69 -7.73 -3.84
CA GLU A 220 15.17 -9.10 -3.76
C GLU A 220 13.99 -9.31 -4.71
N LEU A 221 13.02 -8.38 -4.70
CA LEU A 221 11.88 -8.42 -5.62
C LEU A 221 12.33 -8.35 -7.08
N HIS A 222 13.30 -7.48 -7.39
CA HIS A 222 13.84 -7.34 -8.74
C HIS A 222 14.54 -8.64 -9.24
N ARG A 223 15.18 -9.37 -8.34
CA ARG A 223 15.80 -10.67 -8.68
C ARG A 223 14.76 -11.78 -8.90
N THR A 224 13.58 -11.68 -8.28
CA THR A 224 12.58 -12.77 -8.26
C THR A 224 11.36 -12.50 -9.15
N ILE A 225 11.08 -11.25 -9.53
CA ILE A 225 10.02 -10.90 -10.48
C ILE A 225 10.64 -10.78 -11.88
N PRO A 226 10.26 -11.63 -12.84
CA PRO A 226 10.98 -11.76 -14.12
C PRO A 226 11.02 -10.49 -14.97
N VAL A 227 9.90 -9.72 -14.99
CA VAL A 227 9.75 -8.52 -15.82
C VAL A 227 9.63 -7.30 -14.92
N SER A 228 10.71 -6.92 -14.27
CA SER A 228 10.70 -5.79 -13.32
C SER A 228 11.74 -4.71 -13.65
N ARG A 229 11.44 -3.48 -13.25
CA ARG A 229 12.33 -2.31 -13.30
C ARG A 229 12.37 -1.65 -11.94
N VAL A 230 13.54 -1.14 -11.54
CA VAL A 230 13.74 -0.46 -10.25
C VAL A 230 14.00 1.02 -10.48
N ARG A 231 13.37 1.86 -9.66
CA ARG A 231 13.72 3.28 -9.52
C ARG A 231 13.87 3.62 -8.05
N VAL A 232 15.04 4.13 -7.67
CA VAL A 232 15.31 4.66 -6.34
C VAL A 232 15.01 6.17 -6.36
N LEU A 233 14.21 6.63 -5.40
CA LEU A 233 13.90 8.05 -5.24
C LEU A 233 14.87 8.67 -4.21
N PRO A 234 15.60 9.73 -4.59
CA PRO A 234 16.52 10.38 -3.67
C PRO A 234 15.78 11.22 -2.62
N SER A 235 16.30 11.26 -1.41
CA SER A 235 15.74 11.99 -0.26
C SER A 235 14.30 11.61 0.05
N ALA A 236 13.94 10.35 -0.09
CA ALA A 236 12.62 9.80 0.13
C ALA A 236 12.63 8.72 1.21
N GLY A 237 11.71 8.82 2.17
CA GLY A 237 11.47 7.82 3.20
C GLY A 237 10.43 6.77 2.78
N HIS A 238 9.84 6.10 3.75
CA HIS A 238 8.81 5.07 3.49
C HIS A 238 7.52 5.65 2.92
N TRP A 239 7.13 6.86 3.35
CA TRP A 239 5.93 7.53 2.84
C TRP A 239 6.22 8.44 1.64
N MET A 240 7.09 7.98 0.74
CA MET A 240 7.46 8.69 -0.48
C MET A 240 6.25 9.08 -1.34
N ILE A 241 5.13 8.40 -1.23
CA ILE A 241 3.86 8.74 -1.89
C ILE A 241 3.31 10.09 -1.43
N LEU A 242 3.65 10.52 -0.20
CA LEU A 242 3.32 11.83 0.34
C LEU A 242 4.48 12.84 0.21
N GLU A 243 5.72 12.36 0.28
CA GLU A 243 6.92 13.21 0.18
C GLU A 243 7.17 13.70 -1.25
N HIS A 244 6.95 12.83 -2.23
CA HIS A 244 7.29 13.06 -3.65
C HIS A 244 6.17 12.61 -4.60
N PRO A 245 4.90 13.05 -4.40
CA PRO A 245 3.77 12.57 -5.20
C PRO A 245 3.95 12.80 -6.70
N ASP A 246 4.50 13.94 -7.10
CA ASP A 246 4.73 14.26 -8.51
C ASP A 246 5.77 13.34 -9.16
N ALA A 247 6.84 13.01 -8.43
CA ALA A 247 7.87 12.10 -8.92
C ALA A 247 7.34 10.66 -9.06
N ILE A 248 6.49 10.24 -8.14
CA ILE A 248 5.80 8.93 -8.20
C ILE A 248 4.83 8.91 -9.38
N ALA A 249 3.99 9.94 -9.53
CA ALA A 249 3.05 10.05 -10.64
C ALA A 249 3.77 10.01 -12.01
N ALA A 250 4.85 10.80 -12.14
CA ALA A 250 5.66 10.81 -13.36
C ALA A 250 6.29 9.43 -13.66
N ALA A 251 6.78 8.73 -12.62
CA ALA A 251 7.35 7.39 -12.78
C ALA A 251 6.32 6.36 -13.24
N ILE A 252 5.09 6.45 -12.70
CA ILE A 252 3.98 5.57 -13.12
C ILE A 252 3.57 5.89 -14.56
N LEU A 253 3.39 7.17 -14.92
CA LEU A 253 3.02 7.57 -16.27
C LEU A 253 4.07 7.12 -17.31
N GLU A 254 5.35 7.31 -17.02
CA GLU A 254 6.46 6.85 -17.87
C GLU A 254 6.46 5.32 -18.05
N PHE A 255 6.06 4.59 -17.01
CA PHE A 255 6.01 3.14 -17.04
C PHE A 255 4.83 2.60 -17.85
N LEU A 256 3.70 3.33 -17.89
CA LEU A 256 2.47 2.92 -18.58
C LEU A 256 2.41 3.35 -20.05
N THR A 257 3.39 4.13 -20.53
CA THR A 257 3.55 4.50 -21.95
C THR A 257 4.46 3.52 -22.68
#